data_3b172f3f4e110f48df809088b436d064
#
_entry.id   3b172f3f4e110f48df809088b436d064
#
_cell.length_a   1.000
_cell.length_b   1.000
_cell.length_c   1.000
_cell.angle_alpha   90.00
_cell.angle_beta   90.00
_cell.angle_gamma   90.00
#
_symmetry.space_group_name_H-M   'P 1'
#
loop_
_entity.id
_entity.type
_entity.pdbx_description
1 polymer ?
#
loop_
_entity_poly.entity_id
_entity_poly.type
_entity_poly.pdbx_seq_one_letter_code
_entity_poly.pdbx_strand_id
1 'polypeptide(L)'
;MIKEAIVKIVNKEDLNYDEAYAVMNEIMSGETTPTQNSAFLAALSTKSAKAETTEEIAGCAAAMRDHATLVETGMDIFEIVGTGGDNAHSFNISTTSAIVAAAGGVKVAKHGNRAASSKCGTADCLEALGVNIDQSPEKCVELLNEAGMCFFFAQKYHSSMKYVGPIRKELGFRTVFNILGPLTNPGKPKKQLLGVYDEYLVQPLAQVLINLGVERGMVVYGQDKLDEISLSSPTTICEFKDGWMKNYVIKPEDFGFETCKKEDLVGGTPEENAAITLDILKGAKGHKRNAVLLNAGASLYITGKADTFADGVRLAGEIIDSGKALETLNKIIEVSNR
;
A
#
# COMPACT_ATOMS: atom_id res chain seq x y z
N MET A 1 5.66 8.56 29.06
CA MET A 1 5.02 9.23 27.91
C MET A 1 3.61 8.68 27.61
N ILE A 2 3.41 7.34 27.49
CA ILE A 2 2.07 6.81 27.08
C ILE A 2 0.93 7.18 28.03
N LYS A 3 1.15 7.26 29.34
CA LYS A 3 0.11 7.63 30.32
C LYS A 3 -0.36 9.07 30.15
N GLU A 4 0.57 9.99 29.97
CA GLU A 4 0.30 11.41 29.73
C GLU A 4 -0.44 11.60 28.39
N ALA A 5 0.00 10.90 27.36
CA ALA A 5 -0.65 10.93 26.04
C ALA A 5 -2.09 10.41 26.10
N ILE A 6 -2.35 9.31 26.83
CA ILE A 6 -3.71 8.79 27.01
C ILE A 6 -4.60 9.85 27.68
N VAL A 7 -4.12 10.50 28.74
CA VAL A 7 -4.88 11.57 29.45
C VAL A 7 -5.19 12.72 28.50
N LYS A 8 -4.20 13.15 27.72
CA LYS A 8 -4.36 14.23 26.71
C LYS A 8 -5.43 13.89 25.68
N ILE A 9 -5.36 12.68 25.09
CA ILE A 9 -6.33 12.22 24.07
C ILE A 9 -7.74 12.06 24.66
N VAL A 10 -7.87 11.53 25.88
CA VAL A 10 -9.18 11.40 26.58
C VAL A 10 -9.82 12.77 26.79
N ASN A 11 -9.02 13.82 27.03
CA ASN A 11 -9.46 15.21 27.12
C ASN A 11 -9.74 15.83 25.74
N LYS A 12 -9.67 15.06 24.64
CA LYS A 12 -9.91 15.52 23.27
C LYS A 12 -8.83 16.48 22.74
N GLU A 13 -7.64 16.42 23.30
CA GLU A 13 -6.48 17.14 22.81
C GLU A 13 -5.69 16.31 21.82
N ASP A 14 -5.07 16.96 20.84
CA ASP A 14 -4.22 16.30 19.84
C ASP A 14 -2.80 16.11 20.35
N LEU A 15 -2.18 15.00 19.96
CA LEU A 15 -0.74 14.84 20.12
C LEU A 15 -0.02 15.57 18.97
N ASN A 16 1.11 16.17 19.28
CA ASN A 16 2.05 16.60 18.25
C ASN A 16 2.87 15.41 17.74
N TYR A 17 3.67 15.65 16.71
CA TYR A 17 4.54 14.62 16.11
C TYR A 17 5.45 13.93 17.11
N ASP A 18 6.15 14.70 17.97
CA ASP A 18 7.13 14.17 18.91
C ASP A 18 6.46 13.33 20.01
N GLU A 19 5.30 13.75 20.50
CA GLU A 19 4.50 12.99 21.46
C GLU A 19 4.02 11.66 20.87
N ALA A 20 3.47 11.68 19.64
CA ALA A 20 2.99 10.50 18.95
C ALA A 20 4.14 9.53 18.63
N TYR A 21 5.29 10.06 18.17
CA TYR A 21 6.51 9.29 17.96
C TYR A 21 6.98 8.60 19.26
N ALA A 22 7.08 9.36 20.36
CA ALA A 22 7.58 8.84 21.64
C ALA A 22 6.67 7.71 22.18
N VAL A 23 5.34 7.88 22.11
CA VAL A 23 4.39 6.84 22.53
C VAL A 23 4.52 5.59 21.68
N MET A 24 4.55 5.74 20.36
CA MET A 24 4.67 4.60 19.46
C MET A 24 6.03 3.90 19.63
N ASN A 25 7.10 4.66 19.90
CA ASN A 25 8.41 4.12 20.21
C ASN A 25 8.39 3.26 21.49
N GLU A 26 7.76 3.74 22.60
CA GLU A 26 7.58 2.94 23.82
C GLU A 26 6.80 1.64 23.53
N ILE A 27 5.74 1.72 22.72
CA ILE A 27 4.94 0.55 22.32
C ILE A 27 5.79 -0.45 21.52
N MET A 28 6.51 0.01 20.50
CA MET A 28 7.33 -0.83 19.63
C MET A 28 8.57 -1.39 20.32
N SER A 29 9.05 -0.75 21.39
CA SER A 29 10.12 -1.27 22.28
C SER A 29 9.60 -2.31 23.29
N GLY A 30 8.27 -2.44 23.45
CA GLY A 30 7.67 -3.33 24.46
C GLY A 30 7.76 -2.78 25.89
N GLU A 31 7.93 -1.49 26.06
CA GLU A 31 8.04 -0.81 27.37
C GLU A 31 6.69 -0.51 28.01
N THR A 32 5.61 -0.76 27.27
CA THR A 32 4.23 -0.49 27.68
C THR A 32 3.45 -1.77 27.96
N THR A 33 2.40 -1.68 28.77
CA THR A 33 1.53 -2.82 29.06
C THR A 33 0.43 -2.98 28.00
N PRO A 34 -0.13 -4.21 27.81
CA PRO A 34 -1.28 -4.42 26.94
C PRO A 34 -2.47 -3.51 27.24
N THR A 35 -2.73 -3.23 28.53
CA THR A 35 -3.79 -2.31 28.95
C THR A 35 -3.54 -0.88 28.48
N GLN A 36 -2.31 -0.40 28.60
CA GLN A 36 -1.92 0.94 28.11
C GLN A 36 -2.05 1.02 26.59
N ASN A 37 -1.58 0.01 25.87
CA ASN A 37 -1.68 -0.05 24.42
C ASN A 37 -3.16 -0.04 23.96
N SER A 38 -4.01 -0.84 24.60
CA SER A 38 -5.46 -0.89 24.31
C SER A 38 -6.11 0.47 24.57
N ALA A 39 -5.81 1.10 25.71
CA ALA A 39 -6.36 2.41 26.07
C ALA A 39 -5.92 3.51 25.08
N PHE A 40 -4.63 3.52 24.70
CA PHE A 40 -4.11 4.46 23.71
C PHE A 40 -4.80 4.31 22.37
N LEU A 41 -4.88 3.08 21.84
CA LEU A 41 -5.48 2.80 20.53
C LEU A 41 -6.97 3.14 20.52
N ALA A 42 -7.72 2.78 21.55
CA ALA A 42 -9.15 3.08 21.65
C ALA A 42 -9.41 4.59 21.80
N ALA A 43 -8.66 5.28 22.65
CA ALA A 43 -8.81 6.71 22.83
C ALA A 43 -8.48 7.49 21.55
N LEU A 44 -7.38 7.13 20.86
CA LEU A 44 -6.96 7.76 19.62
C LEU A 44 -8.01 7.57 18.52
N SER A 45 -8.55 6.35 18.35
CA SER A 45 -9.56 6.03 17.36
C SER A 45 -10.92 6.69 17.59
N THR A 46 -11.19 7.19 18.81
CA THR A 46 -12.47 7.78 19.20
C THR A 46 -12.37 9.25 19.59
N LYS A 47 -11.21 9.85 19.46
CA LYS A 47 -10.92 11.23 19.84
C LYS A 47 -11.82 12.24 19.12
N SER A 48 -11.99 12.06 17.83
CA SER A 48 -12.80 12.92 16.97
C SER A 48 -13.49 12.12 15.85
N ALA A 49 -14.30 12.79 15.02
CA ALA A 49 -14.94 12.17 13.86
C ALA A 49 -13.95 11.66 12.78
N LYS A 50 -12.77 12.26 12.73
CA LYS A 50 -11.67 11.89 11.82
C LYS A 50 -10.51 11.18 12.53
N ALA A 51 -10.73 10.81 13.78
CA ALA A 51 -9.77 10.12 14.65
C ALA A 51 -8.39 10.82 14.71
N GLU A 52 -7.42 10.34 13.98
CA GLU A 52 -6.02 10.76 14.07
C GLU A 52 -5.73 12.03 13.23
N THR A 53 -4.84 12.88 13.71
CA THR A 53 -4.30 14.02 12.94
C THR A 53 -3.11 13.60 12.07
N THR A 54 -2.75 14.44 11.10
CA THR A 54 -1.58 14.23 10.25
C THR A 54 -0.28 14.07 11.06
N GLU A 55 -0.11 14.86 12.14
CA GLU A 55 1.06 14.78 13.02
C GLU A 55 1.09 13.49 13.81
N GLU A 56 -0.04 13.06 14.36
CA GLU A 56 -0.15 11.79 15.08
C GLU A 56 0.17 10.59 14.18
N ILE A 57 -0.36 10.57 12.96
CA ILE A 57 -0.09 9.52 12.00
C ILE A 57 1.40 9.52 11.61
N ALA A 58 1.95 10.70 11.31
CA ALA A 58 3.36 10.83 10.89
C ALA A 58 4.32 10.40 12.00
N GLY A 59 4.09 10.83 13.25
CA GLY A 59 4.89 10.43 14.40
C GLY A 59 4.85 8.92 14.65
N CYS A 60 3.65 8.33 14.64
CA CYS A 60 3.49 6.88 14.76
C CYS A 60 4.19 6.11 13.63
N ALA A 61 4.06 6.56 12.39
CA ALA A 61 4.70 5.91 11.25
C ALA A 61 6.23 6.01 11.30
N ALA A 62 6.77 7.16 11.71
CA ALA A 62 8.21 7.35 11.86
C ALA A 62 8.79 6.40 12.91
N ALA A 63 8.19 6.31 14.09
CA ALA A 63 8.61 5.37 15.12
C ALA A 63 8.57 3.92 14.63
N MET A 64 7.52 3.51 13.93
CA MET A 64 7.45 2.15 13.35
C MET A 64 8.55 1.90 12.31
N ARG A 65 8.89 2.90 11.47
CA ARG A 65 10.00 2.78 10.51
C ARG A 65 11.34 2.56 11.20
N ASP A 66 11.57 3.21 12.35
CA ASP A 66 12.82 3.07 13.08
C ASP A 66 12.95 1.72 13.80
N HIS A 67 11.82 1.05 14.06
CA HIS A 67 11.76 -0.32 14.58
C HIS A 67 11.70 -1.40 13.50
N ALA A 68 11.62 -1.03 12.23
CA ALA A 68 11.62 -1.98 11.13
C ALA A 68 13.03 -2.48 10.81
N THR A 69 13.12 -3.69 10.27
CA THR A 69 14.34 -4.15 9.61
C THR A 69 14.53 -3.38 8.30
N LEU A 70 15.38 -2.36 8.32
CA LEU A 70 15.61 -1.49 7.16
C LEU A 70 16.29 -2.23 6.02
N VAL A 71 15.96 -1.84 4.78
CA VAL A 71 16.59 -2.36 3.56
C VAL A 71 17.14 -1.19 2.76
N GLU A 72 18.44 -1.02 2.80
CA GLU A 72 19.15 -0.02 2.00
C GLU A 72 19.33 -0.56 0.58
N THR A 73 18.44 -0.14 -0.31
CA THR A 73 18.45 -0.65 -1.69
C THR A 73 19.47 0.06 -2.58
N GLY A 74 19.83 1.29 -2.27
CA GLY A 74 20.65 2.15 -3.14
C GLY A 74 19.97 2.53 -4.46
N MET A 75 18.68 2.26 -4.62
CA MET A 75 17.89 2.43 -5.86
C MET A 75 16.74 3.42 -5.66
N ASP A 76 16.30 4.05 -6.75
CA ASP A 76 15.05 4.82 -6.79
C ASP A 76 13.87 3.83 -6.85
N ILE A 77 13.37 3.44 -5.70
CA ILE A 77 12.29 2.47 -5.55
C ILE A 77 10.93 3.14 -5.46
N PHE A 78 9.92 2.38 -5.91
CA PHE A 78 8.52 2.76 -5.91
C PHE A 78 7.68 1.75 -5.14
N GLU A 79 6.61 2.21 -4.49
CA GLU A 79 5.61 1.35 -3.87
C GLU A 79 4.22 1.60 -4.43
N ILE A 80 3.47 0.52 -4.63
CA ILE A 80 2.02 0.53 -4.86
C ILE A 80 1.36 -0.34 -3.80
N VAL A 81 0.45 0.26 -3.02
CA VAL A 81 -0.16 -0.40 -1.86
C VAL A 81 -1.50 0.25 -1.52
N GLY A 82 -2.44 -0.53 -0.97
CA GLY A 82 -3.65 -0.04 -0.34
C GLY A 82 -3.62 -0.21 1.18
N THR A 83 -4.44 0.55 1.89
CA THR A 83 -4.65 0.39 3.34
C THR A 83 -5.31 -0.94 3.67
N GLY A 84 -6.03 -1.51 2.74
CA GLY A 84 -6.95 -2.60 3.02
C GLY A 84 -8.17 -2.14 3.82
N GLY A 85 -9.01 -3.11 4.18
CA GLY A 85 -10.18 -2.84 5.03
C GLY A 85 -11.33 -2.10 4.36
N ASP A 86 -11.33 -2.01 3.05
CA ASP A 86 -12.36 -1.40 2.21
C ASP A 86 -13.61 -2.28 2.02
N ASN A 87 -13.51 -3.57 2.39
CA ASN A 87 -14.55 -4.60 2.20
C ASN A 87 -15.00 -4.79 0.75
N ALA A 88 -14.16 -4.40 -0.22
CA ALA A 88 -14.47 -4.53 -1.64
C ALA A 88 -14.29 -5.96 -2.16
N HIS A 89 -13.48 -6.77 -1.47
CA HIS A 89 -13.12 -8.13 -1.87
C HIS A 89 -12.58 -8.21 -3.30
N SER A 90 -11.94 -7.13 -3.77
CA SER A 90 -11.33 -7.07 -5.10
C SER A 90 -10.23 -8.13 -5.26
N PHE A 91 -9.97 -8.55 -6.52
CA PHE A 91 -8.77 -9.31 -6.78
C PHE A 91 -7.52 -8.46 -6.48
N ASN A 92 -6.34 -9.05 -6.47
CA ASN A 92 -5.09 -8.36 -6.10
C ASN A 92 -4.64 -7.35 -7.19
N ILE A 93 -5.40 -6.24 -7.34
CA ILE A 93 -5.18 -5.19 -8.35
C ILE A 93 -3.78 -4.62 -8.22
N SER A 94 -3.41 -4.12 -7.03
CA SER A 94 -2.10 -3.50 -6.80
C SER A 94 -0.95 -4.47 -7.00
N THR A 95 -1.11 -5.77 -6.66
CA THR A 95 -0.08 -6.79 -6.87
C THR A 95 0.16 -7.04 -8.36
N THR A 96 -0.92 -7.21 -9.13
CA THR A 96 -0.84 -7.40 -10.59
C THR A 96 -0.24 -6.15 -11.26
N SER A 97 -0.67 -4.95 -10.83
CA SER A 97 -0.16 -3.66 -11.33
C SER A 97 1.33 -3.46 -11.00
N ALA A 98 1.80 -3.94 -9.84
CA ALA A 98 3.20 -3.92 -9.45
C ALA A 98 4.09 -4.70 -10.44
N ILE A 99 3.65 -5.88 -10.88
CA ILE A 99 4.36 -6.72 -11.86
C ILE A 99 4.43 -5.98 -13.22
N VAL A 100 3.33 -5.37 -13.65
CA VAL A 100 3.30 -4.59 -14.90
C VAL A 100 4.21 -3.37 -14.82
N ALA A 101 4.20 -2.64 -13.70
CA ALA A 101 5.09 -1.50 -13.49
C ALA A 101 6.58 -1.93 -13.48
N ALA A 102 6.91 -3.06 -12.84
CA ALA A 102 8.25 -3.63 -12.86
C ALA A 102 8.70 -3.99 -14.28
N ALA A 103 7.81 -4.60 -15.07
CA ALA A 103 8.06 -4.90 -16.48
C ALA A 103 8.28 -3.62 -17.33
N GLY A 104 7.71 -2.48 -16.91
CA GLY A 104 7.97 -1.15 -17.46
C GLY A 104 9.29 -0.50 -16.99
N GLY A 105 10.11 -1.23 -16.25
CA GLY A 105 11.43 -0.77 -15.77
C GLY A 105 11.37 0.06 -14.49
N VAL A 106 10.29 -0.04 -13.70
CA VAL A 106 10.19 0.53 -12.36
C VAL A 106 10.81 -0.44 -11.35
N LYS A 107 11.57 0.06 -10.37
CA LYS A 107 12.04 -0.75 -9.24
C LYS A 107 10.97 -0.78 -8.15
N VAL A 108 10.13 -1.82 -8.15
CA VAL A 108 8.97 -1.93 -7.26
C VAL A 108 9.35 -2.66 -5.98
N ALA A 109 9.35 -1.96 -4.86
CA ALA A 109 9.57 -2.53 -3.53
C ALA A 109 8.23 -2.63 -2.79
N LYS A 110 7.48 -3.70 -3.05
CA LYS A 110 6.12 -3.84 -2.52
C LYS A 110 6.15 -4.33 -1.07
N HIS A 111 5.54 -3.56 -0.17
CA HIS A 111 5.30 -3.98 1.21
C HIS A 111 3.89 -4.55 1.35
N GLY A 112 3.72 -5.60 2.13
CA GLY A 112 2.39 -6.18 2.30
C GLY A 112 2.35 -7.36 3.28
N ASN A 113 1.14 -7.87 3.49
CA ASN A 113 0.87 -8.93 4.45
C ASN A 113 -0.09 -9.97 3.85
N ARG A 114 -0.37 -11.01 4.64
CA ARG A 114 -1.48 -11.93 4.40
C ARG A 114 -2.82 -11.23 4.59
N ALA A 115 -3.88 -11.84 4.09
CA ALA A 115 -5.23 -11.34 4.26
C ALA A 115 -5.59 -11.13 5.74
N ALA A 116 -6.21 -9.99 6.07
CA ALA A 116 -6.77 -9.72 7.38
C ALA A 116 -8.29 -9.97 7.41
N SER A 117 -9.00 -9.47 6.40
CA SER A 117 -10.46 -9.57 6.26
C SER A 117 -10.92 -10.11 4.90
N SER A 118 -10.08 -10.01 3.87
CA SER A 118 -10.32 -10.58 2.54
C SER A 118 -9.97 -12.08 2.50
N LYS A 119 -10.28 -12.76 1.38
CA LYS A 119 -9.92 -14.17 1.19
C LYS A 119 -8.46 -14.35 0.74
N CYS A 120 -7.82 -13.30 0.22
CA CYS A 120 -6.48 -13.35 -0.34
C CYS A 120 -5.78 -12.01 -0.16
N GLY A 121 -4.69 -11.98 0.60
CA GLY A 121 -3.80 -10.82 0.72
C GLY A 121 -2.70 -10.85 -0.35
N THR A 122 -1.84 -9.82 -0.35
CA THR A 122 -0.69 -9.74 -1.27
C THR A 122 0.23 -10.95 -1.14
N ALA A 123 0.58 -11.33 0.11
CA ALA A 123 1.46 -12.47 0.37
C ALA A 123 0.87 -13.78 -0.16
N ASP A 124 -0.42 -13.99 0.10
CA ASP A 124 -1.13 -15.21 -0.31
C ASP A 124 -1.17 -15.35 -1.84
N CYS A 125 -1.43 -14.24 -2.55
CA CYS A 125 -1.43 -14.21 -4.01
C CYS A 125 -0.04 -14.48 -4.59
N LEU A 126 1.01 -13.88 -4.04
CA LEU A 126 2.39 -14.06 -4.52
C LEU A 126 2.86 -15.51 -4.29
N GLU A 127 2.54 -16.13 -3.15
CA GLU A 127 2.82 -17.55 -2.91
C GLU A 127 2.09 -18.45 -3.91
N ALA A 128 0.81 -18.19 -4.16
CA ALA A 128 0.02 -18.93 -5.16
C ALA A 128 0.55 -18.77 -6.59
N LEU A 129 1.22 -17.65 -6.89
CA LEU A 129 1.94 -17.43 -8.15
C LEU A 129 3.31 -18.14 -8.19
N GLY A 130 3.76 -18.73 -7.08
CA GLY A 130 5.05 -19.44 -6.98
C GLY A 130 6.23 -18.58 -6.52
N VAL A 131 5.98 -17.34 -6.05
CA VAL A 131 7.01 -16.45 -5.51
C VAL A 131 7.33 -16.85 -4.07
N ASN A 132 8.61 -17.07 -3.76
CA ASN A 132 9.04 -17.20 -2.38
C ASN A 132 9.01 -15.85 -1.70
N ILE A 133 8.12 -15.68 -0.70
CA ILE A 133 7.92 -14.42 0.03
C ILE A 133 8.84 -14.27 1.25
N ASP A 134 9.52 -15.33 1.67
CA ASP A 134 10.46 -15.28 2.80
C ASP A 134 11.84 -14.76 2.37
N GLN A 135 11.85 -13.50 1.93
CA GLN A 135 13.04 -12.85 1.38
C GLN A 135 13.83 -12.12 2.47
N SER A 136 15.16 -12.30 2.50
CA SER A 136 16.05 -11.48 3.31
C SER A 136 16.23 -10.09 2.68
N PRO A 137 16.76 -9.09 3.43
CA PRO A 137 17.10 -7.79 2.87
C PRO A 137 17.99 -7.89 1.62
N GLU A 138 19.00 -8.76 1.63
CA GLU A 138 19.93 -8.99 0.51
C GLU A 138 19.21 -9.59 -0.69
N LYS A 139 18.31 -10.56 -0.44
CA LYS A 139 17.50 -11.18 -1.51
C LYS A 139 16.53 -10.16 -2.13
N CYS A 140 15.96 -9.25 -1.33
CA CYS A 140 15.15 -8.16 -1.86
C CYS A 140 15.93 -7.21 -2.77
N VAL A 141 17.18 -6.89 -2.43
CA VAL A 141 18.07 -6.09 -3.29
C VAL A 141 18.42 -6.84 -4.58
N GLU A 142 18.71 -8.15 -4.50
CA GLU A 142 18.95 -9.00 -5.68
C GLU A 142 17.72 -9.00 -6.61
N LEU A 143 16.52 -9.22 -6.06
CA LEU A 143 15.27 -9.21 -6.81
C LEU A 143 15.00 -7.87 -7.50
N LEU A 144 15.22 -6.75 -6.80
CA LEU A 144 15.10 -5.42 -7.39
C LEU A 144 16.06 -5.24 -8.56
N ASN A 145 17.31 -5.71 -8.44
CA ASN A 145 18.30 -5.62 -9.51
C ASN A 145 17.95 -6.48 -10.71
N GLU A 146 17.67 -7.78 -10.50
CA GLU A 146 17.52 -8.77 -11.55
C GLU A 146 16.12 -8.83 -12.17
N ALA A 147 15.08 -8.68 -11.33
CA ALA A 147 13.68 -8.88 -11.74
C ALA A 147 12.83 -7.59 -11.67
N GLY A 148 13.37 -6.51 -11.09
CA GLY A 148 12.67 -5.25 -10.97
C GLY A 148 11.64 -5.15 -9.83
N MET A 149 11.34 -6.24 -9.12
CA MET A 149 10.38 -6.23 -8.01
C MET A 149 10.85 -7.14 -6.87
N CYS A 150 10.68 -6.67 -5.62
CA CYS A 150 10.78 -7.48 -4.41
C CYS A 150 9.51 -7.37 -3.57
N PHE A 151 9.39 -8.24 -2.56
CA PHE A 151 8.29 -8.21 -1.60
C PHE A 151 8.82 -8.15 -0.16
N PHE A 152 8.49 -7.08 0.55
CA PHE A 152 8.73 -6.96 1.97
C PHE A 152 7.56 -7.55 2.75
N PHE A 153 7.71 -8.79 3.20
CA PHE A 153 6.69 -9.46 4.00
C PHE A 153 6.62 -8.84 5.40
N ALA A 154 5.52 -8.14 5.71
CA ALA A 154 5.40 -7.31 6.91
C ALA A 154 5.73 -8.06 8.22
N GLN A 155 5.36 -9.34 8.34
CA GLN A 155 5.66 -10.13 9.54
C GLN A 155 7.16 -10.33 9.77
N LYS A 156 7.95 -10.38 8.70
CA LYS A 156 9.41 -10.54 8.78
C LYS A 156 10.12 -9.23 9.12
N TYR A 157 9.64 -8.13 8.57
CA TYR A 157 10.30 -6.82 8.66
C TYR A 157 9.85 -5.97 9.86
N HIS A 158 8.70 -6.28 10.47
CA HIS A 158 8.14 -5.56 11.62
C HIS A 158 7.93 -6.48 12.82
N SER A 159 9.01 -6.99 13.40
CA SER A 159 8.97 -7.90 14.55
C SER A 159 8.31 -7.30 15.78
N SER A 160 8.36 -5.96 15.95
CA SER A 160 7.73 -5.21 17.04
C SER A 160 6.19 -5.28 17.01
N MET A 161 5.59 -5.66 15.89
CA MET A 161 4.13 -5.87 15.81
C MET A 161 3.61 -6.95 16.76
N LYS A 162 4.47 -7.81 17.30
CA LYS A 162 4.12 -8.79 18.34
C LYS A 162 3.52 -8.12 19.59
N TYR A 163 3.87 -6.88 19.90
CA TYR A 163 3.36 -6.14 21.07
C TYR A 163 1.94 -5.59 20.88
N VAL A 164 1.46 -5.49 19.65
CA VAL A 164 0.14 -4.92 19.35
C VAL A 164 -0.76 -5.85 18.54
N GLY A 165 -0.21 -6.84 17.85
CA GLY A 165 -0.98 -7.78 17.03
C GLY A 165 -2.12 -8.47 17.76
N PRO A 166 -1.89 -9.11 18.93
CA PRO A 166 -2.96 -9.71 19.73
C PRO A 166 -4.02 -8.70 20.16
N ILE A 167 -3.59 -7.52 20.63
CA ILE A 167 -4.47 -6.43 21.07
C ILE A 167 -5.41 -5.99 19.94
N ARG A 168 -4.88 -5.75 18.75
CA ARG A 168 -5.66 -5.34 17.57
C ARG A 168 -6.73 -6.39 17.22
N LYS A 169 -6.38 -7.67 17.35
CA LYS A 169 -7.32 -8.77 17.10
C LYS A 169 -8.46 -8.80 18.13
N GLU A 170 -8.15 -8.54 19.40
CA GLU A 170 -9.16 -8.50 20.48
C GLU A 170 -10.05 -7.26 20.38
N LEU A 171 -9.48 -6.10 20.04
CA LEU A 171 -10.24 -4.86 19.87
C LEU A 171 -11.28 -4.95 18.75
N GLY A 172 -10.96 -5.60 17.63
CA GLY A 172 -11.90 -5.89 16.55
C GLY A 172 -12.43 -4.67 15.77
N PHE A 173 -11.93 -3.46 16.04
CA PHE A 173 -12.26 -2.24 15.32
C PHE A 173 -11.01 -1.61 14.69
N ARG A 174 -11.21 -0.63 13.82
CA ARG A 174 -10.11 0.09 13.16
C ARG A 174 -9.37 0.98 14.13
N THR A 175 -8.04 0.93 14.08
CA THR A 175 -7.13 1.77 14.84
C THR A 175 -6.13 2.43 13.88
N VAL A 176 -5.27 3.31 14.37
CA VAL A 176 -4.19 3.93 13.59
C VAL A 176 -3.37 2.90 12.80
N PHE A 177 -3.23 1.68 13.29
CA PHE A 177 -2.53 0.60 12.59
C PHE A 177 -3.18 0.17 11.25
N ASN A 178 -4.42 0.56 10.98
CA ASN A 178 -5.06 0.27 9.70
C ASN A 178 -4.55 1.19 8.58
N ILE A 179 -3.92 2.31 8.92
CA ILE A 179 -3.32 3.26 7.98
C ILE A 179 -1.80 3.31 8.04
N LEU A 180 -1.18 2.78 9.11
CA LEU A 180 0.28 2.82 9.27
C LEU A 180 1.02 1.84 8.35
N GLY A 181 0.43 0.69 7.99
CA GLY A 181 1.08 -0.32 7.15
C GLY A 181 1.70 0.25 5.87
N PRO A 182 0.93 0.95 5.03
CA PRO A 182 1.43 1.58 3.80
C PRO A 182 2.47 2.68 4.01
N LEU A 183 2.59 3.21 5.22
CA LEU A 183 3.51 4.30 5.56
C LEU A 183 4.86 3.80 6.09
N THR A 184 5.00 2.47 6.28
CA THR A 184 6.14 1.88 7.02
C THR A 184 6.95 0.90 6.17
N ASN A 185 6.99 1.10 4.86
CA ASN A 185 7.80 0.29 3.96
C ASN A 185 9.28 0.31 4.36
N PRO A 186 9.91 -0.86 4.58
CA PRO A 186 11.31 -0.99 5.02
C PRO A 186 12.35 -0.35 4.09
N GLY A 187 12.04 -0.26 2.80
CA GLY A 187 12.92 0.34 1.79
C GLY A 187 12.81 1.87 1.70
N LYS A 188 11.88 2.50 2.42
CA LYS A 188 11.64 3.96 2.41
C LYS A 188 11.52 4.53 0.98
N PRO A 189 10.55 4.10 0.15
CA PRO A 189 10.40 4.54 -1.23
C PRO A 189 10.21 6.05 -1.30
N LYS A 190 10.78 6.66 -2.34
CA LYS A 190 10.62 8.09 -2.64
C LYS A 190 9.41 8.39 -3.53
N LYS A 191 8.81 7.35 -4.09
CA LYS A 191 7.64 7.43 -4.95
C LYS A 191 6.60 6.40 -4.52
N GLN A 192 5.31 6.79 -4.46
CA GLN A 192 4.28 5.91 -3.96
C GLN A 192 2.91 6.15 -4.60
N LEU A 193 2.19 5.06 -4.89
CA LEU A 193 0.74 5.06 -5.13
C LEU A 193 0.08 4.39 -3.93
N LEU A 194 -0.71 5.16 -3.18
CA LEU A 194 -1.40 4.71 -1.97
C LEU A 194 -2.92 4.77 -2.15
N GLY A 195 -3.58 3.62 -2.09
CA GLY A 195 -5.03 3.54 -1.99
C GLY A 195 -5.51 3.60 -0.55
N VAL A 196 -6.64 4.27 -0.31
CA VAL A 196 -7.23 4.44 1.02
C VAL A 196 -8.68 3.96 1.06
N TYR A 197 -9.10 3.41 2.21
CA TYR A 197 -10.46 2.86 2.39
C TYR A 197 -11.53 3.92 2.62
N ASP A 198 -11.16 5.18 2.79
CA ASP A 198 -12.09 6.29 3.02
C ASP A 198 -11.58 7.60 2.42
N GLU A 199 -12.47 8.39 1.85
CA GLU A 199 -12.13 9.61 1.12
C GLU A 199 -11.45 10.66 2.00
N TYR A 200 -11.85 10.77 3.27
CA TYR A 200 -11.25 11.76 4.18
C TYR A 200 -9.74 11.55 4.40
N LEU A 201 -9.21 10.36 4.12
CA LEU A 201 -7.79 10.03 4.27
C LEU A 201 -6.94 10.50 3.08
N VAL A 202 -7.54 10.84 1.94
CA VAL A 202 -6.82 11.12 0.69
C VAL A 202 -5.79 12.24 0.89
N GLN A 203 -6.24 13.42 1.29
CA GLN A 203 -5.33 14.56 1.47
C GLN A 203 -4.47 14.46 2.74
N PRO A 204 -4.97 14.04 3.91
CA PRO A 204 -4.14 13.85 5.09
C PRO A 204 -2.99 12.87 4.88
N LEU A 205 -3.21 11.72 4.25
CA LEU A 205 -2.14 10.75 4.02
C LEU A 205 -1.15 11.20 2.93
N ALA A 206 -1.56 12.01 1.96
CA ALA A 206 -0.62 12.67 1.04
C ALA A 206 0.35 13.58 1.81
N GLN A 207 -0.15 14.38 2.75
CA GLN A 207 0.69 15.22 3.60
C GLN A 207 1.61 14.38 4.50
N VAL A 208 1.10 13.29 5.08
CA VAL A 208 1.93 12.35 5.88
C VAL A 208 3.06 11.77 5.03
N LEU A 209 2.79 11.33 3.81
CA LEU A 209 3.80 10.79 2.91
C LEU A 209 4.89 11.82 2.61
N ILE A 210 4.51 13.08 2.35
CA ILE A 210 5.46 14.19 2.16
C ILE A 210 6.32 14.38 3.41
N ASN A 211 5.72 14.43 4.58
CA ASN A 211 6.42 14.58 5.87
C ASN A 211 7.40 13.41 6.14
N LEU A 212 7.06 12.22 5.65
CA LEU A 212 7.92 11.02 5.73
C LEU A 212 8.97 10.94 4.62
N GLY A 213 9.08 11.96 3.77
CA GLY A 213 10.11 12.10 2.75
C GLY A 213 9.79 11.43 1.41
N VAL A 214 8.52 11.14 1.12
CA VAL A 214 8.10 10.74 -0.24
C VAL A 214 8.02 11.98 -1.12
N GLU A 215 8.70 11.94 -2.25
CA GLU A 215 8.91 13.11 -3.12
C GLU A 215 7.82 13.24 -4.19
N ARG A 216 7.26 12.13 -4.65
CA ARG A 216 6.21 12.09 -5.66
C ARG A 216 5.25 10.93 -5.43
N GLY A 217 3.95 11.18 -5.56
CA GLY A 217 2.96 10.12 -5.42
C GLY A 217 1.54 10.56 -5.68
N MET A 218 0.65 9.59 -5.52
CA MET A 218 -0.79 9.79 -5.48
C MET A 218 -1.37 9.04 -4.29
N VAL A 219 -2.28 9.68 -3.57
CA VAL A 219 -3.20 9.02 -2.66
C VAL A 219 -4.57 8.98 -3.32
N VAL A 220 -5.16 7.80 -3.40
CA VAL A 220 -6.35 7.56 -4.22
C VAL A 220 -7.46 6.87 -3.43
N TYR A 221 -8.70 7.19 -3.80
CA TYR A 221 -9.90 6.57 -3.24
C TYR A 221 -10.94 6.38 -4.33
N GLY A 222 -11.26 5.13 -4.65
CA GLY A 222 -12.41 4.80 -5.49
C GLY A 222 -13.71 5.13 -4.73
N GLN A 223 -14.58 5.98 -5.33
CA GLN A 223 -15.78 6.49 -4.65
C GLN A 223 -16.82 5.40 -4.35
N ASP A 224 -16.63 4.20 -4.86
CA ASP A 224 -17.33 2.97 -4.51
C ASP A 224 -16.73 2.23 -3.29
N LYS A 225 -15.89 2.91 -2.51
CA LYS A 225 -15.15 2.39 -1.35
C LYS A 225 -14.11 1.33 -1.76
N LEU A 226 -13.30 1.65 -2.76
CA LEU A 226 -12.18 0.82 -3.20
C LEU A 226 -10.87 1.55 -2.89
N ASP A 227 -9.93 0.89 -2.25
CA ASP A 227 -8.58 1.42 -1.95
C ASP A 227 -7.60 1.26 -3.13
N GLU A 228 -8.10 1.54 -4.34
CA GLU A 228 -7.39 1.50 -5.63
C GLU A 228 -7.95 2.59 -6.55
N ILE A 229 -7.33 2.84 -7.70
CA ILE A 229 -7.97 3.55 -8.80
C ILE A 229 -9.05 2.65 -9.38
N SER A 230 -10.31 3.06 -9.21
CA SER A 230 -11.46 2.22 -9.53
C SER A 230 -11.79 2.23 -11.02
N LEU A 231 -12.22 1.08 -11.53
CA LEU A 231 -12.89 0.97 -12.84
C LEU A 231 -14.42 0.98 -12.70
N SER A 232 -14.95 0.84 -11.49
CA SER A 232 -16.41 0.77 -11.24
C SER A 232 -17.00 2.08 -10.71
N SER A 233 -16.16 3.11 -10.50
CA SER A 233 -16.60 4.44 -10.06
C SER A 233 -15.56 5.51 -10.39
N PRO A 234 -15.91 6.81 -10.23
CA PRO A 234 -14.91 7.86 -10.17
C PRO A 234 -13.90 7.61 -9.04
N THR A 235 -12.70 8.15 -9.18
CA THR A 235 -11.63 8.06 -8.16
C THR A 235 -11.21 9.46 -7.73
N THR A 236 -11.25 9.74 -6.44
CA THR A 236 -10.68 10.94 -5.83
C THR A 236 -9.18 10.75 -5.67
N ILE A 237 -8.39 11.73 -6.11
CA ILE A 237 -6.92 11.70 -6.11
C ILE A 237 -6.38 12.95 -5.43
N CYS A 238 -5.38 12.76 -4.56
CA CYS A 238 -4.43 13.79 -4.18
C CYS A 238 -3.07 13.43 -4.77
N GLU A 239 -2.68 14.11 -5.84
CA GLU A 239 -1.35 13.99 -6.45
C GLU A 239 -0.41 14.99 -5.79
N PHE A 240 0.83 14.56 -5.51
CA PHE A 240 1.87 15.42 -4.98
C PHE A 240 3.22 15.17 -5.65
N LYS A 241 4.00 16.24 -5.76
CA LYS A 241 5.35 16.20 -6.31
C LYS A 241 6.15 17.39 -5.79
N ASP A 242 7.35 17.16 -5.25
CA ASP A 242 8.28 18.21 -4.81
C ASP A 242 7.61 19.24 -3.86
N GLY A 243 6.75 18.78 -2.93
CA GLY A 243 6.01 19.62 -1.99
C GLY A 243 4.72 20.27 -2.53
N TRP A 244 4.43 20.12 -3.81
CA TRP A 244 3.19 20.58 -4.43
C TRP A 244 2.11 19.49 -4.34
N MET A 245 0.87 19.87 -4.08
CA MET A 245 -0.30 18.98 -4.03
C MET A 245 -1.45 19.51 -4.86
N LYS A 246 -2.19 18.59 -5.49
CA LYS A 246 -3.42 18.88 -6.23
C LYS A 246 -4.45 17.77 -6.00
N ASN A 247 -5.67 18.20 -5.65
CA ASN A 247 -6.82 17.30 -5.59
C ASN A 247 -7.62 17.37 -6.88
N TYR A 248 -8.02 16.23 -7.40
CA TYR A 248 -8.91 16.10 -8.56
C TYR A 248 -9.62 14.75 -8.57
N VAL A 249 -10.58 14.61 -9.47
CA VAL A 249 -11.34 13.37 -9.69
C VAL A 249 -11.13 12.93 -11.12
N ILE A 250 -10.93 11.63 -11.32
CA ILE A 250 -10.90 10.99 -12.62
C ILE A 250 -12.03 9.98 -12.75
N LYS A 251 -12.35 9.61 -13.98
CA LYS A 251 -13.32 8.56 -14.33
C LYS A 251 -12.68 7.56 -15.29
N PRO A 252 -13.17 6.30 -15.34
CA PRO A 252 -12.72 5.32 -16.33
C PRO A 252 -12.80 5.83 -17.77
N GLU A 253 -13.84 6.61 -18.08
CA GLU A 253 -14.09 7.17 -19.42
C GLU A 253 -12.99 8.18 -19.84
N ASP A 254 -12.31 8.84 -18.93
CA ASP A 254 -11.19 9.75 -19.22
C ASP A 254 -10.01 9.01 -19.88
N PHE A 255 -9.99 7.68 -19.74
CA PHE A 255 -8.96 6.77 -20.31
C PHE A 255 -9.54 5.85 -21.39
N GLY A 256 -10.78 6.10 -21.84
CA GLY A 256 -11.45 5.32 -22.89
C GLY A 256 -12.00 3.97 -22.40
N PHE A 257 -12.19 3.79 -21.11
CA PHE A 257 -12.79 2.59 -20.55
C PHE A 257 -14.26 2.84 -20.17
N GLU A 258 -15.09 1.83 -20.34
CA GLU A 258 -16.44 1.83 -19.79
C GLU A 258 -16.39 1.52 -18.29
N THR A 259 -17.20 2.25 -17.51
CA THR A 259 -17.41 1.94 -16.09
C THR A 259 -18.07 0.56 -15.96
N CYS A 260 -17.46 -0.32 -15.18
CA CYS A 260 -17.98 -1.67 -14.91
C CYS A 260 -18.78 -1.70 -13.59
N LYS A 261 -19.33 -2.86 -13.27
CA LYS A 261 -19.90 -3.11 -11.94
C LYS A 261 -18.80 -3.48 -10.95
N LYS A 262 -19.00 -3.15 -9.67
CA LYS A 262 -18.04 -3.50 -8.61
C LYS A 262 -17.81 -5.03 -8.52
N GLU A 263 -18.85 -5.81 -8.75
CA GLU A 263 -18.80 -7.26 -8.76
C GLU A 263 -17.88 -7.84 -9.85
N ASP A 264 -17.65 -7.11 -10.94
CA ASP A 264 -16.73 -7.52 -12.01
C ASP A 264 -15.26 -7.50 -11.58
N LEU A 265 -14.95 -6.80 -10.47
CA LEU A 265 -13.60 -6.68 -9.90
C LEU A 265 -13.35 -7.62 -8.72
N VAL A 266 -14.34 -8.40 -8.30
CA VAL A 266 -14.21 -9.32 -7.16
C VAL A 266 -13.18 -10.41 -7.47
N GLY A 267 -12.36 -10.71 -6.47
CA GLY A 267 -11.42 -11.82 -6.45
C GLY A 267 -11.98 -13.05 -5.72
N GLY A 268 -11.09 -13.95 -5.34
CA GLY A 268 -11.45 -15.20 -4.68
C GLY A 268 -10.36 -15.71 -3.72
N THR A 269 -10.13 -17.01 -3.76
CA THR A 269 -9.04 -17.68 -3.03
C THR A 269 -7.67 -17.23 -3.58
N PRO A 270 -6.56 -17.54 -2.90
CA PRO A 270 -5.22 -17.29 -3.44
C PRO A 270 -5.01 -17.86 -4.84
N GLU A 271 -5.48 -19.07 -5.09
CA GLU A 271 -5.35 -19.76 -6.39
C GLU A 271 -6.20 -19.08 -7.47
N GLU A 272 -7.41 -18.66 -7.14
CA GLU A 272 -8.29 -17.91 -8.05
C GLU A 272 -7.68 -16.55 -8.41
N ASN A 273 -7.12 -15.84 -7.44
CA ASN A 273 -6.47 -14.55 -7.67
C ASN A 273 -5.16 -14.69 -8.45
N ALA A 274 -4.40 -15.74 -8.21
CA ALA A 274 -3.22 -16.07 -9.02
C ALA A 274 -3.61 -16.37 -10.47
N ALA A 275 -4.69 -17.12 -10.70
CA ALA A 275 -5.19 -17.39 -12.05
C ALA A 275 -5.64 -16.10 -12.75
N ILE A 276 -6.39 -15.22 -12.08
CA ILE A 276 -6.78 -13.90 -12.60
C ILE A 276 -5.54 -13.09 -13.01
N THR A 277 -4.53 -13.03 -12.14
CA THR A 277 -3.27 -12.33 -12.42
C THR A 277 -2.58 -12.92 -13.66
N LEU A 278 -2.42 -14.24 -13.73
CA LEU A 278 -1.80 -14.92 -14.87
C LEU A 278 -2.54 -14.67 -16.18
N ASP A 279 -3.87 -14.71 -16.16
CA ASP A 279 -4.68 -14.46 -17.36
C ASP A 279 -4.50 -13.03 -17.87
N ILE A 280 -4.48 -12.03 -16.96
CA ILE A 280 -4.20 -10.63 -17.32
C ILE A 280 -2.80 -10.49 -17.91
N LEU A 281 -1.76 -11.08 -17.29
CA LEU A 281 -0.38 -10.99 -17.77
C LEU A 281 -0.16 -11.74 -19.10
N LYS A 282 -1.02 -12.72 -19.43
CA LYS A 282 -1.07 -13.38 -20.74
C LYS A 282 -1.84 -12.58 -21.80
N GLY A 283 -2.39 -11.41 -21.46
CA GLY A 283 -3.06 -10.53 -22.39
C GLY A 283 -4.59 -10.65 -22.45
N ALA A 284 -5.22 -11.41 -21.54
CA ALA A 284 -6.68 -11.48 -21.47
C ALA A 284 -7.29 -10.08 -21.35
N LYS A 285 -8.36 -9.83 -22.12
CA LYS A 285 -9.08 -8.55 -22.13
C LYS A 285 -10.23 -8.59 -21.12
N GLY A 286 -10.75 -7.42 -20.74
CA GLY A 286 -11.91 -7.28 -19.86
C GLY A 286 -11.67 -6.34 -18.67
N HIS A 287 -12.65 -6.23 -17.79
CA HIS A 287 -12.69 -5.23 -16.73
C HIS A 287 -11.51 -5.37 -15.75
N LYS A 288 -11.16 -6.58 -15.34
CA LYS A 288 -10.02 -6.80 -14.42
C LYS A 288 -8.69 -6.32 -15.01
N ARG A 289 -8.46 -6.56 -16.30
CA ARG A 289 -7.31 -5.99 -17.01
C ARG A 289 -7.34 -4.47 -17.00
N ASN A 290 -8.49 -3.86 -17.33
CA ASN A 290 -8.63 -2.40 -17.41
C ASN A 290 -8.35 -1.75 -16.03
N ALA A 291 -8.80 -2.36 -14.93
CA ALA A 291 -8.44 -1.91 -13.58
C ALA A 291 -6.92 -1.96 -13.34
N VAL A 292 -6.25 -3.02 -13.80
CA VAL A 292 -4.78 -3.11 -13.74
C VAL A 292 -4.12 -2.03 -14.59
N LEU A 293 -4.64 -1.74 -15.79
CA LEU A 293 -4.10 -0.70 -16.66
C LEU A 293 -4.15 0.69 -16.02
N LEU A 294 -5.22 1.02 -15.30
CA LEU A 294 -5.32 2.29 -14.55
C LEU A 294 -4.27 2.37 -13.45
N ASN A 295 -4.16 1.36 -12.60
CA ASN A 295 -3.24 1.38 -11.46
C ASN A 295 -1.76 1.24 -11.88
N ALA A 296 -1.45 0.40 -12.86
CA ALA A 296 -0.11 0.31 -13.45
C ALA A 296 0.25 1.58 -14.23
N GLY A 297 -0.70 2.17 -14.96
CA GLY A 297 -0.53 3.42 -15.68
C GLY A 297 -0.18 4.59 -14.76
N ALA A 298 -0.89 4.72 -13.64
CA ALA A 298 -0.56 5.69 -12.59
C ALA A 298 0.86 5.45 -12.04
N SER A 299 1.23 4.19 -11.80
CA SER A 299 2.57 3.82 -11.32
C SER A 299 3.68 4.22 -12.32
N LEU A 300 3.46 3.99 -13.61
CA LEU A 300 4.40 4.39 -14.67
C LEU A 300 4.50 5.91 -14.79
N TYR A 301 3.39 6.64 -14.64
CA TYR A 301 3.38 8.09 -14.64
C TYR A 301 4.09 8.67 -13.40
N ILE A 302 3.80 8.20 -12.20
CA ILE A 302 4.45 8.66 -10.96
C ILE A 302 5.97 8.46 -11.04
N THR A 303 6.40 7.37 -11.63
CA THR A 303 7.83 7.02 -11.73
C THR A 303 8.54 7.66 -12.93
N GLY A 304 7.84 8.46 -13.74
CA GLY A 304 8.40 9.15 -14.88
C GLY A 304 8.70 8.26 -16.09
N LYS A 305 8.07 7.09 -16.17
CA LYS A 305 8.12 6.21 -17.35
C LYS A 305 7.14 6.64 -18.45
N ALA A 306 6.21 7.51 -18.11
CA ALA A 306 5.27 8.15 -19.01
C ALA A 306 5.10 9.63 -18.63
N ASP A 307 4.87 10.49 -19.61
CA ASP A 307 4.75 11.94 -19.41
C ASP A 307 3.39 12.33 -18.83
N THR A 308 2.34 11.59 -19.17
CA THR A 308 0.98 11.78 -18.66
C THR A 308 0.42 10.47 -18.10
N PHE A 309 -0.60 10.59 -17.26
CA PHE A 309 -1.29 9.40 -16.75
C PHE A 309 -1.91 8.57 -17.89
N ALA A 310 -2.51 9.22 -18.89
CA ALA A 310 -3.08 8.53 -20.06
C ALA A 310 -1.99 7.77 -20.86
N ASP A 311 -0.81 8.35 -21.04
CA ASP A 311 0.33 7.66 -21.65
C ASP A 311 0.78 6.46 -20.83
N GLY A 312 0.75 6.59 -19.49
CA GLY A 312 1.04 5.49 -18.59
C GLY A 312 0.07 4.31 -18.76
N VAL A 313 -1.23 4.60 -18.88
CA VAL A 313 -2.26 3.58 -19.13
C VAL A 313 -2.03 2.88 -20.47
N ARG A 314 -1.72 3.62 -21.52
CA ARG A 314 -1.39 3.06 -22.85
C ARG A 314 -0.13 2.17 -22.76
N LEU A 315 0.92 2.67 -22.14
CA LEU A 315 2.17 1.93 -21.94
C LEU A 315 1.96 0.63 -21.15
N ALA A 316 1.13 0.65 -20.10
CA ALA A 316 0.79 -0.55 -19.35
C ALA A 316 0.12 -1.61 -20.24
N GLY A 317 -0.75 -1.18 -21.17
CA GLY A 317 -1.35 -2.05 -22.17
C GLY A 317 -0.33 -2.69 -23.10
N GLU A 318 0.61 -1.90 -23.63
CA GLU A 318 1.70 -2.36 -24.50
C GLU A 318 2.63 -3.36 -23.77
N ILE A 319 2.95 -3.12 -22.51
CA ILE A 319 3.77 -4.01 -21.68
C ILE A 319 3.10 -5.38 -21.51
N ILE A 320 1.79 -5.41 -21.25
CA ILE A 320 1.04 -6.66 -21.13
C ILE A 320 0.98 -7.38 -22.48
N ASP A 321 0.59 -6.67 -23.54
CA ASP A 321 0.38 -7.25 -24.88
C ASP A 321 1.68 -7.75 -25.53
N SER A 322 2.84 -7.20 -25.12
CA SER A 322 4.16 -7.68 -25.56
C SER A 322 4.65 -8.94 -24.84
N GLY A 323 3.97 -9.40 -23.78
CA GLY A 323 4.38 -10.51 -22.94
C GLY A 323 5.42 -10.19 -21.86
N LYS A 324 5.99 -8.96 -21.84
CA LYS A 324 7.01 -8.57 -20.85
C LYS A 324 6.56 -8.70 -19.41
N ALA A 325 5.28 -8.44 -19.13
CA ALA A 325 4.74 -8.56 -17.78
C ALA A 325 4.78 -10.02 -17.27
N LEU A 326 4.46 -10.98 -18.12
CA LEU A 326 4.56 -12.41 -17.79
C LEU A 326 6.02 -12.86 -17.65
N GLU A 327 6.91 -12.40 -18.52
CA GLU A 327 8.35 -12.66 -18.42
C GLU A 327 8.91 -12.12 -17.09
N THR A 328 8.50 -10.93 -16.67
CA THR A 328 8.91 -10.33 -15.40
C THR A 328 8.43 -11.16 -14.21
N LEU A 329 7.17 -11.63 -14.20
CA LEU A 329 6.69 -12.55 -13.16
C LEU A 329 7.53 -13.82 -13.10
N ASN A 330 7.81 -14.46 -14.25
CA ASN A 330 8.64 -15.66 -14.29
C ASN A 330 10.04 -15.40 -13.73
N LYS A 331 10.62 -14.22 -14.01
CA LYS A 331 11.91 -13.83 -13.46
C LYS A 331 11.86 -13.60 -11.95
N ILE A 332 10.79 -13.00 -11.44
CA ILE A 332 10.56 -12.83 -9.98
C ILE A 332 10.50 -14.21 -9.31
N ILE A 333 9.73 -15.15 -9.88
CA ILE A 333 9.62 -16.54 -9.37
C ILE A 333 11.00 -17.20 -9.37
N GLU A 334 11.72 -17.16 -10.49
CA GLU A 334 13.05 -17.76 -10.62
C GLU A 334 14.01 -17.22 -9.54
N VAL A 335 14.17 -15.90 -9.46
CA VAL A 335 15.14 -15.26 -8.54
C VAL A 335 14.75 -15.45 -7.08
N SER A 336 13.46 -15.41 -6.76
CA SER A 336 12.99 -15.58 -5.37
C SER A 336 13.22 -17.00 -4.83
N ASN A 337 13.31 -18.00 -5.70
CA ASN A 337 13.48 -19.41 -5.33
C ASN A 337 14.92 -19.92 -5.45
N ARG A 338 15.87 -19.08 -5.81
CA ARG A 338 17.31 -19.42 -5.79
C ARG A 338 17.85 -19.54 -4.35
#